data_22eab566045b4f5935882a1b909916e8
#
_entry.id   22eab566045b4f5935882a1b909916e8
#
_cell.length_a   1.000
_cell.length_b   1.000
_cell.length_c   1.000
_cell.angle_alpha   90.00
_cell.angle_beta   90.00
_cell.angle_gamma   90.00
#
_symmetry.space_group_name_H-M   'P 1'
#
loop_
_entity.id
_entity.type
_entity.pdbx_description
1 polymer ?
#
loop_
_entity_poly.entity_id
_entity_poly.type
_entity_poly.pdbx_seq_one_letter_code
_entity_poly.pdbx_strand_id
1 'polypeptide(L)'
;MATKLALFFSLILTASIAGCGGPFVLLPGGALEGPTADIPVDWSFTDAVDTVQLETRAADPYSVNIWVIALSDHLYVHAGDNRSAWVENLEADPNVRLRVGESIYELAASRVEGQEEFDRFSDAYEKKYGRRPGNESVAEAYLFRLGAR
;
A
#
# COMPACT_ATOMS: atom_id res chain seq x y z
N MET A 1 12.30 -61.47 34.41
CA MET A 1 12.45 -60.75 33.11
C MET A 1 11.37 -59.69 33.01
N ALA A 2 11.72 -58.44 33.26
CA ALA A 2 10.79 -57.33 33.24
C ALA A 2 11.10 -56.44 32.05
N THR A 3 10.19 -56.45 31.07
CA THR A 3 10.27 -55.67 29.85
C THR A 3 9.73 -54.25 30.11
N LYS A 4 10.62 -53.26 30.13
CA LYS A 4 10.24 -51.85 30.27
C LYS A 4 9.72 -51.32 28.92
N LEU A 5 8.43 -51.02 28.89
CA LEU A 5 7.78 -50.35 27.75
C LEU A 5 8.01 -48.84 27.89
N ALA A 6 8.86 -48.27 27.04
CA ALA A 6 9.11 -46.82 26.97
C ALA A 6 8.03 -46.17 26.12
N LEU A 7 7.14 -45.38 26.75
CA LEU A 7 6.21 -44.49 26.03
C LEU A 7 6.98 -43.27 25.53
N PHE A 8 7.15 -43.17 24.20
CA PHE A 8 7.59 -41.94 23.56
C PHE A 8 6.39 -41.00 23.43
N PHE A 9 6.36 -39.97 24.26
CA PHE A 9 5.42 -38.86 24.13
C PHE A 9 5.98 -37.92 23.03
N SER A 10 5.44 -38.03 21.83
CA SER A 10 5.77 -37.11 20.75
C SER A 10 5.03 -35.80 20.97
N LEU A 11 5.74 -34.79 21.48
CA LEU A 11 5.23 -33.43 21.65
C LEU A 11 5.17 -32.77 20.27
N ILE A 12 4.01 -32.75 19.64
CA ILE A 12 3.77 -32.00 18.40
C ILE A 12 3.66 -30.52 18.79
N LEU A 13 4.74 -29.79 18.60
CA LEU A 13 4.79 -28.34 18.70
C LEU A 13 4.08 -27.73 17.46
N THR A 14 2.80 -27.42 17.59
CA THR A 14 2.07 -26.64 16.59
C THR A 14 2.54 -25.19 16.68
N ALA A 15 3.53 -24.83 15.86
CA ALA A 15 3.87 -23.44 15.63
C ALA A 15 2.72 -22.75 14.89
N SER A 16 1.91 -21.97 15.62
CA SER A 16 0.96 -21.04 15.03
C SER A 16 1.76 -19.96 14.34
N ILE A 17 1.87 -20.05 13.01
CA ILE A 17 2.39 -18.95 12.17
C ILE A 17 1.28 -17.90 12.18
N ALA A 18 1.36 -16.93 13.09
CA ALA A 18 0.61 -15.69 12.97
C ALA A 18 1.18 -14.98 11.71
N GLY A 19 0.55 -15.21 10.58
CA GLY A 19 0.91 -14.54 9.35
C GLY A 19 0.68 -13.04 9.53
N CYS A 20 1.74 -12.23 9.50
CA CYS A 20 1.63 -10.80 9.27
C CYS A 20 0.90 -10.62 7.94
N GLY A 21 -0.36 -10.16 7.96
CA GLY A 21 -1.20 -10.03 6.77
C GLY A 21 -0.69 -8.98 5.76
N GLY A 22 0.19 -8.07 6.18
CA GLY A 22 0.70 -6.99 5.34
C GLY A 22 1.76 -7.42 4.31
N PRO A 23 2.05 -6.59 3.30
CA PRO A 23 3.05 -6.86 2.28
C PRO A 23 4.46 -6.85 2.87
N PHE A 24 5.31 -7.77 2.41
CA PHE A 24 6.70 -7.88 2.84
C PHE A 24 7.63 -7.46 1.71
N VAL A 25 8.30 -6.29 1.88
CA VAL A 25 9.22 -5.71 0.89
C VAL A 25 8.57 -5.62 -0.51
N LEU A 26 8.89 -6.49 -1.44
CA LEU A 26 8.35 -6.57 -2.80
C LEU A 26 7.24 -7.62 -2.97
N LEU A 27 6.95 -8.39 -1.92
CA LEU A 27 5.91 -9.42 -1.98
C LEU A 27 4.57 -8.83 -1.57
N PRO A 28 3.51 -9.07 -2.35
CA PRO A 28 2.16 -8.69 -1.97
C PRO A 28 1.73 -9.38 -0.67
N GLY A 29 0.92 -8.67 0.12
CA GLY A 29 0.25 -9.19 1.30
C GLY A 29 -1.26 -9.27 1.10
N GLY A 30 -1.96 -9.68 2.15
CA GLY A 30 -3.41 -9.69 2.27
C GLY A 30 -3.94 -8.44 2.98
N ALA A 31 -4.91 -8.65 3.87
CA ALA A 31 -5.51 -7.57 4.66
C ALA A 31 -4.50 -6.85 5.55
N LEU A 32 -4.57 -5.53 5.56
CA LEU A 32 -3.82 -4.71 6.51
C LEU A 32 -4.51 -4.73 7.87
N GLU A 33 -3.73 -4.92 8.93
CA GLU A 33 -4.20 -4.91 10.31
C GLU A 33 -3.73 -3.64 11.01
N GLY A 34 -4.60 -3.03 11.80
CA GLY A 34 -4.30 -1.83 12.57
C GLY A 34 -5.53 -0.97 12.85
N PRO A 35 -5.41 0.06 13.69
CA PRO A 35 -6.50 0.98 13.98
C PRO A 35 -6.83 1.84 12.76
N THR A 36 -8.13 1.97 12.47
CA THR A 36 -8.61 2.96 11.50
C THR A 36 -8.61 4.33 12.15
N ALA A 37 -8.07 5.31 11.43
CA ALA A 37 -8.00 6.69 11.86
C ALA A 37 -8.83 7.61 10.94
N ASP A 38 -9.23 8.75 11.49
CA ASP A 38 -9.89 9.80 10.71
C ASP A 38 -8.93 10.38 9.66
N ILE A 39 -9.48 10.77 8.52
CA ILE A 39 -8.70 11.38 7.44
C ILE A 39 -8.18 12.74 7.92
N PRO A 40 -6.86 12.96 7.92
CA PRO A 40 -6.29 14.22 8.36
C PRO A 40 -6.56 15.33 7.34
N VAL A 41 -6.60 16.57 7.82
CA VAL A 41 -6.73 17.77 6.96
C VAL A 41 -5.43 18.03 6.17
N ASP A 42 -4.31 17.57 6.69
CA ASP A 42 -2.98 17.75 6.10
C ASP A 42 -2.19 16.43 6.13
N TRP A 43 -1.62 16.09 5.00
CA TRP A 43 -0.82 14.88 4.80
C TRP A 43 0.70 15.12 4.87
N SER A 44 1.15 16.32 5.22
CA SER A 44 2.59 16.68 5.23
C SER A 44 3.45 15.78 6.11
N PHE A 45 2.87 15.15 7.15
CA PHE A 45 3.59 14.18 7.98
C PHE A 45 4.09 12.97 7.18
N THR A 46 3.50 12.69 6.01
CA THR A 46 3.96 11.62 5.12
C THR A 46 5.22 11.99 4.35
N ASP A 47 5.66 13.25 4.37
CA ASP A 47 6.92 13.65 3.72
C ASP A 47 8.14 12.94 4.33
N ALA A 48 8.05 12.57 5.61
CA ALA A 48 9.07 11.80 6.30
C ALA A 48 8.94 10.26 6.12
N VAL A 49 7.93 9.82 5.36
CA VAL A 49 7.64 8.40 5.15
C VAL A 49 7.87 8.03 3.69
N ASP A 50 8.90 7.24 3.41
CA ASP A 50 9.23 6.87 2.02
C ASP A 50 8.22 5.89 1.42
N THR A 51 7.72 4.94 2.22
CA THR A 51 6.90 3.83 1.76
C THR A 51 5.69 3.66 2.67
N VAL A 52 4.52 3.48 2.07
CA VAL A 52 3.25 3.15 2.73
C VAL A 52 2.74 1.80 2.25
N GLN A 53 1.69 1.27 2.89
CA GLN A 53 1.05 0.05 2.44
C GLN A 53 -0.34 0.36 1.89
N LEU A 54 -0.56 0.02 0.63
CA LEU A 54 -1.82 0.20 -0.09
C LEU A 54 -2.54 -1.14 -0.20
N GLU A 55 -3.75 -1.24 0.36
CA GLU A 55 -4.63 -2.38 0.24
C GLU A 55 -5.75 -2.07 -0.75
N THR A 56 -5.98 -2.97 -1.67
CA THR A 56 -7.03 -2.96 -2.69
C THR A 56 -7.88 -4.22 -2.57
N ARG A 57 -9.03 -4.29 -3.25
CA ARG A 57 -9.93 -5.45 -3.27
C ARG A 57 -10.44 -5.85 -1.87
N ALA A 58 -11.37 -5.08 -1.30
CA ALA A 58 -11.88 -5.32 0.07
C ALA A 58 -12.40 -6.75 0.33
N ALA A 59 -12.95 -7.43 -0.69
CA ALA A 59 -13.51 -8.79 -0.55
C ALA A 59 -12.42 -9.89 -0.57
N ASP A 60 -11.28 -9.62 -1.20
CA ASP A 60 -10.12 -10.53 -1.27
C ASP A 60 -8.86 -9.66 -1.21
N PRO A 61 -8.48 -9.18 -0.01
CA PRO A 61 -7.51 -8.13 0.18
C PRO A 61 -6.15 -8.43 -0.47
N TYR A 62 -5.64 -7.45 -1.19
CA TYR A 62 -4.33 -7.46 -1.82
C TYR A 62 -3.60 -6.17 -1.47
N SER A 63 -2.46 -6.27 -0.81
CA SER A 63 -1.69 -5.12 -0.36
C SER A 63 -0.27 -5.10 -0.90
N VAL A 64 0.25 -3.89 -1.13
CA VAL A 64 1.61 -3.65 -1.62
C VAL A 64 2.28 -2.54 -0.84
N ASN A 65 3.60 -2.57 -0.77
CA ASN A 65 4.41 -1.42 -0.38
C ASN A 65 4.56 -0.50 -1.58
N ILE A 66 4.29 0.78 -1.40
CA ILE A 66 4.31 1.76 -2.49
C ILE A 66 4.85 3.10 -2.00
N TRP A 67 5.50 3.84 -2.88
CA TRP A 67 5.89 5.22 -2.64
C TRP A 67 4.69 6.14 -2.65
N VAL A 68 4.71 7.18 -1.81
CA VAL A 68 3.63 8.12 -1.63
C VAL A 68 4.12 9.56 -1.71
N ILE A 69 3.36 10.41 -2.36
CA ILE A 69 3.56 11.86 -2.40
C ILE A 69 2.37 12.55 -1.77
N ALA A 70 2.62 13.45 -0.82
CA ALA A 70 1.64 14.41 -0.37
C ALA A 70 1.72 15.67 -1.24
N LEU A 71 0.59 16.12 -1.76
CA LEU A 71 0.49 17.36 -2.52
C LEU A 71 -0.85 18.00 -2.23
N SER A 72 -0.82 19.20 -1.66
CA SER A 72 -2.01 19.85 -1.12
C SER A 72 -2.69 18.97 -0.04
N ASP A 73 -3.98 18.70 -0.18
CA ASP A 73 -4.80 17.91 0.73
C ASP A 73 -4.97 16.45 0.30
N HIS A 74 -4.16 15.99 -0.66
CA HIS A 74 -4.25 14.65 -1.21
C HIS A 74 -2.93 13.88 -1.16
N LEU A 75 -3.05 12.58 -1.17
CA LEU A 75 -1.94 11.66 -1.41
C LEU A 75 -1.96 11.14 -2.84
N TYR A 76 -0.78 10.84 -3.36
CA TYR A 76 -0.63 10.28 -4.71
C TYR A 76 0.21 9.02 -4.67
N VAL A 77 -0.22 8.02 -5.45
CA VAL A 77 0.49 6.76 -5.70
C VAL A 77 0.65 6.55 -7.19
N HIS A 78 1.78 5.97 -7.60
CA HIS A 78 2.19 5.93 -8.99
C HIS A 78 2.82 4.58 -9.37
N ALA A 79 2.43 4.03 -10.51
CA ALA A 79 2.94 2.76 -11.06
C ALA A 79 3.78 2.92 -12.33
N GLY A 80 4.07 4.14 -12.76
CA GLY A 80 4.69 4.37 -14.04
C GLY A 80 3.79 3.89 -15.19
N ASP A 81 4.37 3.23 -16.18
CA ASP A 81 3.70 2.55 -17.29
C ASP A 81 3.28 1.11 -16.96
N ASN A 82 3.59 0.66 -15.75
CA ASN A 82 3.32 -0.71 -15.32
C ASN A 82 1.88 -0.89 -14.85
N ARG A 83 1.07 -1.57 -15.64
CA ARG A 83 -0.28 -2.01 -15.26
C ARG A 83 -0.20 -3.21 -14.31
N SER A 84 0.29 -2.96 -13.09
CA SER A 84 0.41 -3.94 -12.01
C SER A 84 -0.96 -4.36 -11.45
N ALA A 85 -1.00 -5.46 -10.71
CA ALA A 85 -2.24 -6.00 -10.13
C ALA A 85 -3.00 -4.97 -9.27
N TRP A 86 -2.31 -4.12 -8.50
CA TRP A 86 -2.99 -3.08 -7.71
C TRP A 86 -3.62 -1.99 -8.58
N VAL A 87 -3.06 -1.68 -9.77
CA VAL A 87 -3.67 -0.76 -10.74
C VAL A 87 -4.96 -1.35 -11.28
N GLU A 88 -4.95 -2.62 -11.70
CA GLU A 88 -6.15 -3.32 -12.18
C GLU A 88 -7.23 -3.38 -11.11
N ASN A 89 -6.83 -3.60 -9.85
CA ASN A 89 -7.75 -3.60 -8.72
C ASN A 89 -8.40 -2.23 -8.51
N LEU A 90 -7.64 -1.12 -8.62
CA LEU A 90 -8.18 0.25 -8.49
C LEU A 90 -9.11 0.63 -9.64
N GLU A 91 -8.86 0.14 -10.85
CA GLU A 91 -9.76 0.34 -11.98
C GLU A 91 -11.08 -0.40 -11.80
N ALA A 92 -11.08 -1.54 -11.09
CA ALA A 92 -12.28 -2.32 -10.79
C ALA A 92 -13.05 -1.80 -9.56
N ASP A 93 -12.34 -1.39 -8.50
CA ASP A 93 -12.88 -0.83 -7.27
C ASP A 93 -11.92 0.24 -6.73
N PRO A 94 -12.33 1.52 -6.74
CA PRO A 94 -11.47 2.61 -6.29
C PRO A 94 -11.29 2.68 -4.77
N ASN A 95 -12.03 1.91 -3.99
CA ASN A 95 -11.92 1.93 -2.54
C ASN A 95 -10.63 1.25 -2.08
N VAL A 96 -9.88 1.96 -1.24
CA VAL A 96 -8.59 1.49 -0.72
C VAL A 96 -8.50 1.67 0.78
N ARG A 97 -7.59 0.92 1.38
CA ARG A 97 -7.08 1.17 2.73
C ARG A 97 -5.59 1.46 2.64
N LEU A 98 -5.17 2.56 3.22
CA LEU A 98 -3.78 3.00 3.22
C LEU A 98 -3.24 2.97 4.64
N ARG A 99 -2.19 2.18 4.89
CA ARG A 99 -1.49 2.20 6.18
C ARG A 99 -0.29 3.12 6.11
N VAL A 100 -0.28 4.13 6.98
CA VAL A 100 0.85 5.03 7.21
C VAL A 100 1.27 4.89 8.68
N GLY A 101 2.45 4.36 8.92
CA GLY A 101 2.86 3.95 10.26
C GLY A 101 1.95 2.88 10.84
N GLU A 102 1.31 3.14 11.97
CA GLU A 102 0.37 2.22 12.63
C GLU A 102 -1.09 2.45 12.25
N SER A 103 -1.42 3.59 11.62
CA SER A 103 -2.79 3.99 11.32
C SER A 103 -3.21 3.59 9.92
N ILE A 104 -4.47 3.18 9.78
CA ILE A 104 -5.12 2.85 8.51
C ILE A 104 -6.13 3.94 8.17
N TYR A 105 -6.10 4.42 6.95
CA TYR A 105 -7.02 5.41 6.40
C TYR A 105 -7.85 4.79 5.29
N GLU A 106 -9.16 4.99 5.35
CA GLU A 106 -10.10 4.52 4.32
C GLU A 106 -10.29 5.62 3.29
N LEU A 107 -9.79 5.40 2.08
CA LEU A 107 -9.71 6.38 1.01
C LEU A 107 -10.36 5.85 -0.28
N ALA A 108 -10.59 6.76 -1.23
CA ALA A 108 -10.92 6.42 -2.59
C ALA A 108 -9.84 6.94 -3.55
N ALA A 109 -9.49 6.12 -4.53
CA ALA A 109 -8.55 6.46 -5.58
C ALA A 109 -9.28 7.06 -6.79
N SER A 110 -8.72 8.10 -7.38
CA SER A 110 -9.16 8.63 -8.66
C SER A 110 -7.97 8.77 -9.61
N ARG A 111 -8.15 8.35 -10.86
CA ARG A 111 -7.12 8.48 -11.89
C ARG A 111 -6.83 9.95 -12.16
N VAL A 112 -5.55 10.32 -12.22
CA VAL A 112 -5.13 11.63 -12.69
C VAL A 112 -5.04 11.59 -14.21
N GLU A 113 -5.72 12.52 -14.87
CA GLU A 113 -5.79 12.64 -16.33
C GLU A 113 -5.20 13.96 -16.84
N GLY A 114 -5.03 14.95 -15.95
CA GLY A 114 -4.52 16.27 -16.26
C GLY A 114 -3.00 16.33 -16.26
N GLN A 115 -2.38 16.78 -17.38
CA GLN A 115 -0.93 16.95 -17.47
C GLN A 115 -0.40 17.92 -16.41
N GLU A 116 -1.08 19.03 -16.17
CA GLU A 116 -0.67 20.02 -15.16
C GLU A 116 -0.60 19.43 -13.75
N GLU A 117 -1.55 18.54 -13.39
CA GLU A 117 -1.52 17.84 -12.10
C GLU A 117 -0.37 16.84 -12.03
N PHE A 118 -0.13 16.12 -13.14
CA PHE A 118 1.01 15.21 -13.26
C PHE A 118 2.37 15.95 -13.15
N ASP A 119 2.47 17.15 -13.72
CA ASP A 119 3.70 17.94 -13.63
C ASP A 119 3.97 18.38 -12.19
N ARG A 120 2.94 18.85 -11.45
CA ARG A 120 3.05 19.18 -10.03
C ARG A 120 3.43 17.95 -9.18
N PHE A 121 2.82 16.80 -9.46
CA PHE A 121 3.20 15.54 -8.83
C PHE A 121 4.67 15.21 -9.11
N SER A 122 5.13 15.34 -10.36
CA SER A 122 6.49 15.03 -10.78
C SER A 122 7.53 15.91 -10.08
N ASP A 123 7.23 17.19 -9.88
CA ASP A 123 8.08 18.12 -9.13
C ASP A 123 8.16 17.74 -7.64
N ALA A 124 7.03 17.39 -7.03
CA ALA A 124 6.98 16.94 -5.64
C ALA A 124 7.69 15.58 -5.46
N TYR A 125 7.55 14.68 -6.44
CA TYR A 125 8.22 13.40 -6.46
C TYR A 125 9.74 13.56 -6.53
N GLU A 126 10.23 14.44 -7.41
CA GLU A 126 11.67 14.75 -7.52
C GLU A 126 12.21 15.35 -6.23
N LYS A 127 11.46 16.29 -5.63
CA LYS A 127 11.84 16.91 -4.36
C LYS A 127 11.99 15.87 -3.23
N LYS A 128 11.09 14.88 -3.16
CA LYS A 128 11.07 13.87 -2.10
C LYS A 128 12.08 12.75 -2.34
N TYR A 129 12.16 12.22 -3.57
CA TYR A 129 12.93 11.01 -3.90
C TYR A 129 14.21 11.28 -4.68
N GLY A 130 14.53 12.55 -5.01
CA GLY A 130 15.76 12.96 -5.69
C GLY A 130 15.81 12.60 -7.17
N ARG A 131 14.68 12.21 -7.76
CA ARG A 131 14.55 11.89 -9.20
C ARG A 131 13.12 12.10 -9.68
N ARG A 132 12.94 12.40 -10.93
CA ARG A 132 11.61 12.46 -11.56
C ARG A 132 11.05 11.05 -11.83
N PRO A 133 9.72 10.91 -11.96
CA PRO A 133 9.12 9.71 -12.55
C PRO A 133 9.71 9.43 -13.93
N GLY A 134 9.72 8.15 -14.34
CA GLY A 134 10.24 7.76 -15.65
C GLY A 134 9.35 8.17 -16.84
N ASN A 135 8.11 8.56 -16.56
CA ASN A 135 7.14 9.01 -17.57
C ASN A 135 7.18 10.53 -17.71
N GLU A 136 7.04 11.04 -18.91
CA GLU A 136 6.97 12.48 -19.21
C GLU A 136 5.53 12.98 -19.38
N SER A 137 4.60 12.06 -19.67
CA SER A 137 3.20 12.34 -19.90
C SER A 137 2.29 11.55 -18.96
N VAL A 138 1.22 12.19 -18.50
CA VAL A 138 0.17 11.54 -17.71
C VAL A 138 -0.50 10.40 -18.47
N ALA A 139 -0.56 10.46 -19.80
CA ALA A 139 -1.14 9.41 -20.64
C ALA A 139 -0.33 8.11 -20.60
N GLU A 140 0.96 8.17 -20.28
CA GLU A 140 1.88 7.04 -20.21
C GLU A 140 2.02 6.49 -18.78
N ALA A 141 1.38 7.13 -17.79
CA ALA A 141 1.55 6.80 -16.39
C ALA A 141 0.25 6.36 -15.73
N TYR A 142 0.33 5.42 -14.80
CA TYR A 142 -0.73 5.11 -13.86
C TYR A 142 -0.52 5.91 -12.58
N LEU A 143 -1.10 7.12 -12.53
CA LEU A 143 -1.08 8.01 -11.38
C LEU A 143 -2.48 8.10 -10.77
N PHE A 144 -2.58 7.88 -9.47
CA PHE A 144 -3.85 7.96 -8.73
C PHE A 144 -3.72 8.95 -7.58
N ARG A 145 -4.74 9.79 -7.44
CA ARG A 145 -4.95 10.65 -6.30
C ARG A 145 -5.86 9.94 -5.30
N LEU A 146 -5.47 9.92 -4.04
CA LEU A 146 -6.22 9.34 -2.93
C LEU A 146 -6.87 10.46 -2.12
N GLY A 147 -8.16 10.37 -1.90
CA GLY A 147 -8.96 11.33 -1.13
C GLY A 147 -10.03 10.64 -0.30
N ALA A 148 -10.89 11.43 0.35
CA ALA A 148 -12.03 10.90 1.09
C ALA A 148 -12.96 10.09 0.19
N ARG A 149 -13.57 9.04 0.77
CA ARG A 149 -14.65 8.28 0.14
C ARG A 149 -15.93 9.09 0.02
#